data_d714b9bb782451c024c9331abf2a52e4
#
_entry.id   d714b9bb782451c024c9331abf2a52e4
#
_cell.length_a   1.000
_cell.length_b   1.000
_cell.length_c   1.000
_cell.angle_alpha   90.00
_cell.angle_beta   90.00
_cell.angle_gamma   90.00
#
_symmetry.space_group_name_H-M   'P 1'
#
loop_
_entity.id
_entity.type
_entity.pdbx_description
1 polymer ?
#
loop_
_entity_poly.entity_id
_entity_poly.type
_entity_poly.pdbx_seq_one_letter_code
_entity_poly.pdbx_strand_id
1 'polypeptide(L)'
;MGYNAIIVPAGGRARGMDWTIQTAAMRLHILKKGDAITMMRISKRCQAVTGSLTLEIDAKAKEMKARGLDVVGFGAGEPDFDTPEHIRNAAKDALDRGMTRYTPASGMLELKKAVCEKLRRDNGLSYQPQQIVVSNGAKHSLFNTFQALLDEGDEVIVPGPYWVSYPELVVMAGGVPVTVQAQEENNFKLSPSQIEAAVTDRTRAIVLNSPNNPNGFVYTRDELKAIGDIAIRHDLIIVSDEIYEYLVYDGAEHVSIASLSPELKERTIVINGMSKAYAMTGWRIGYTASPLHVAKAMTNFQSHSTSNPNSIAQWAALAALSGPDDQLKNMVAEFDRRRRRMVELINGIPGLSCKPPKGAFYVMMNISGLIGKKLDGVPVTGSMSFTELLLESKQVAVVPGIGFGADRYVRLSYATNMENIEKGLARIREFAASLQD
;
A
#
# COMPACT_ATOMS: atom_id res chain seq x y z
N MET A 1 -6.69 39.76 -25.81
CA MET A 1 -6.17 39.50 -27.16
C MET A 1 -6.06 38.02 -27.35
N GLY A 2 -6.78 37.49 -28.17
CA GLY A 2 -7.13 36.35 -28.93
C GLY A 2 -6.56 34.99 -28.48
N TYR A 3 -7.40 34.14 -27.90
CA TYR A 3 -7.20 32.68 -27.87
C TYR A 3 -7.74 32.09 -29.18
N ASN A 4 -6.88 31.50 -30.01
CA ASN A 4 -7.30 30.71 -31.16
C ASN A 4 -7.55 29.28 -30.73
N ALA A 5 -8.81 28.86 -30.72
CA ALA A 5 -9.22 27.49 -30.58
C ALA A 5 -8.93 26.75 -31.89
N ILE A 6 -8.19 25.64 -31.82
CA ILE A 6 -8.02 24.70 -32.95
C ILE A 6 -9.16 23.71 -32.93
N ILE A 7 -10.00 23.79 -33.95
CA ILE A 7 -11.09 22.83 -34.21
C ILE A 7 -10.47 21.61 -34.90
N VAL A 8 -10.65 20.42 -34.35
CA VAL A 8 -10.29 19.13 -34.96
C VAL A 8 -11.55 18.55 -35.63
N PRO A 9 -11.50 18.16 -36.92
CA PRO A 9 -12.66 17.57 -37.61
C PRO A 9 -12.91 16.14 -37.16
N ALA A 10 -14.18 15.79 -37.01
CA ALA A 10 -14.65 14.43 -36.75
C ALA A 10 -14.56 13.58 -38.02
N GLY A 11 -14.10 12.35 -37.89
CA GLY A 11 -14.28 11.30 -38.88
C GLY A 11 -13.00 10.56 -39.29
N GLY A 12 -12.82 9.33 -38.78
CA GLY A 12 -11.82 8.40 -39.30
C GLY A 12 -11.60 7.22 -38.34
N ARG A 13 -12.09 6.03 -38.70
CA ARG A 13 -11.80 4.77 -38.00
C ARG A 13 -10.30 4.50 -38.08
N ALA A 14 -9.63 4.43 -36.93
CA ALA A 14 -8.25 4.00 -36.83
C ALA A 14 -8.17 2.54 -36.29
N ARG A 15 -7.56 1.68 -37.08
CA ARG A 15 -7.16 0.31 -36.75
C ARG A 15 -6.00 0.36 -35.73
N GLY A 16 -5.87 -0.74 -34.97
CA GLY A 16 -4.94 -0.95 -33.86
C GLY A 16 -3.55 -0.33 -34.03
N MET A 17 -3.11 0.33 -33.02
CA MET A 17 -1.78 0.93 -32.92
C MET A 17 -1.09 0.44 -31.64
N ASP A 18 0.10 -0.08 -31.86
CA ASP A 18 1.04 -0.60 -30.87
C ASP A 18 1.53 0.55 -29.96
N TRP A 19 1.13 0.50 -28.68
CA TRP A 19 1.36 1.58 -27.70
C TRP A 19 2.75 1.55 -27.05
N THR A 20 3.52 0.48 -27.25
CA THR A 20 4.87 0.34 -26.64
C THR A 20 5.94 1.19 -27.31
N ILE A 21 5.70 1.68 -28.52
CA ILE A 21 6.68 2.47 -29.29
C ILE A 21 6.31 3.96 -29.36
N GLN A 22 5.04 4.33 -29.14
CA GLN A 22 4.59 5.71 -29.31
C GLN A 22 4.96 6.65 -28.14
N THR A 23 5.10 6.16 -26.91
CA THR A 23 5.54 7.02 -25.79
C THR A 23 7.01 7.46 -25.90
N ALA A 24 7.84 6.69 -26.58
CA ALA A 24 9.22 7.06 -26.89
C ALA A 24 9.32 7.93 -28.16
N ALA A 25 8.48 7.67 -29.18
CA ALA A 25 8.54 8.39 -30.47
C ALA A 25 7.86 9.76 -30.45
N MET A 26 6.85 9.98 -29.61
CA MET A 26 6.17 11.29 -29.51
C MET A 26 7.04 12.37 -28.84
N ARG A 27 8.15 11.97 -28.17
CA ARG A 27 9.16 12.88 -27.61
C ARG A 27 10.21 13.36 -28.64
N LEU A 28 10.28 12.80 -29.84
CA LEU A 28 11.37 13.10 -30.81
C LEU A 28 10.95 13.95 -32.02
N HIS A 29 9.69 14.37 -32.16
CA HIS A 29 9.23 15.02 -33.41
C HIS A 29 8.92 16.52 -33.32
N ILE A 30 9.23 17.20 -32.21
CA ILE A 30 9.12 18.66 -32.12
C ILE A 30 10.47 19.29 -31.80
N LEU A 31 11.46 19.09 -32.64
CA LEU A 31 12.66 19.93 -32.64
C LEU A 31 13.20 20.02 -34.09
N LYS A 32 12.65 20.90 -34.90
CA LYS A 32 13.35 21.43 -36.05
C LYS A 32 13.59 22.92 -35.81
N LYS A 33 14.88 23.23 -35.59
CA LYS A 33 15.61 24.51 -35.76
C LYS A 33 14.97 25.76 -35.16
N GLY A 34 15.55 26.26 -34.08
CA GLY A 34 15.56 27.68 -33.77
C GLY A 34 15.66 28.02 -32.28
N ASP A 35 15.00 27.31 -31.39
CA ASP A 35 15.09 27.59 -29.96
C ASP A 35 15.36 26.29 -29.20
N ALA A 36 16.58 26.09 -28.74
CA ALA A 36 16.89 25.07 -27.78
C ALA A 36 16.23 25.43 -26.45
N ILE A 37 14.96 24.99 -26.26
CA ILE A 37 14.38 24.96 -24.92
C ILE A 37 15.25 24.01 -24.13
N THR A 38 16.17 24.58 -23.35
CA THR A 38 16.98 23.80 -22.40
C THR A 38 16.01 23.19 -21.38
N MET A 39 15.65 21.93 -21.58
CA MET A 39 14.80 21.23 -20.61
C MET A 39 15.50 21.25 -19.26
N MET A 40 14.78 21.65 -18.21
CA MET A 40 15.32 21.64 -16.86
C MET A 40 15.81 20.23 -16.51
N ARG A 41 17.02 20.16 -15.97
CA ARG A 41 17.63 18.89 -15.54
C ARG A 41 16.87 18.36 -14.33
N ILE A 42 16.31 17.16 -14.45
CA ILE A 42 15.74 16.40 -13.34
C ILE A 42 16.88 15.64 -12.64
N SER A 43 16.84 15.56 -11.30
CA SER A 43 17.83 14.83 -10.52
C SER A 43 17.79 13.33 -10.84
N LYS A 44 18.94 12.65 -10.77
CA LYS A 44 19.02 11.19 -10.97
C LYS A 44 18.08 10.43 -10.02
N ARG A 45 17.98 10.89 -8.77
CA ARG A 45 17.07 10.31 -7.77
C ARG A 45 15.61 10.33 -8.22
N CYS A 46 15.12 11.47 -8.73
CA CYS A 46 13.74 11.55 -9.24
C CYS A 46 13.52 10.70 -10.50
N GLN A 47 14.57 10.52 -11.32
CA GLN A 47 14.48 9.67 -12.52
C GLN A 47 14.45 8.17 -12.18
N ALA A 48 15.01 7.79 -11.03
CA ALA A 48 15.03 6.39 -10.56
C ALA A 48 13.69 5.94 -9.95
N VAL A 49 12.80 6.88 -9.57
CA VAL A 49 11.49 6.55 -8.97
C VAL A 49 10.47 6.33 -10.08
N THR A 50 9.77 5.19 -10.03
CA THR A 50 8.74 4.83 -11.02
C THR A 50 7.34 5.30 -10.59
N GLY A 51 6.42 5.44 -11.55
CA GLY A 51 5.01 5.71 -11.30
C GLY A 51 4.32 4.52 -10.60
N SER A 52 3.21 4.79 -9.92
CA SER A 52 2.45 3.73 -9.27
C SER A 52 1.42 3.10 -10.22
N LEU A 53 1.64 1.87 -10.65
CA LEU A 53 0.69 1.10 -11.48
C LEU A 53 -0.72 1.02 -10.86
N THR A 54 -0.81 0.96 -9.54
CA THR A 54 -2.11 0.97 -8.83
C THR A 54 -2.88 2.27 -9.11
N LEU A 55 -2.19 3.42 -9.09
CA LEU A 55 -2.82 4.72 -9.35
C LEU A 55 -3.18 4.90 -10.83
N GLU A 56 -2.40 4.34 -11.73
CA GLU A 56 -2.67 4.40 -13.18
C GLU A 56 -3.95 3.63 -13.55
N ILE A 57 -4.11 2.42 -13.03
CA ILE A 57 -5.33 1.62 -13.23
C ILE A 57 -6.56 2.29 -12.60
N ASP A 58 -6.41 2.85 -11.39
CA ASP A 58 -7.50 3.58 -10.72
C ASP A 58 -7.90 4.83 -11.51
N ALA A 59 -6.93 5.56 -12.06
CA ALA A 59 -7.19 6.73 -12.91
C ALA A 59 -7.92 6.33 -14.20
N LYS A 60 -7.49 5.26 -14.89
CA LYS A 60 -8.17 4.73 -16.09
C LYS A 60 -9.60 4.29 -15.77
N ALA A 61 -9.82 3.59 -14.65
CA ALA A 61 -11.15 3.18 -14.22
C ALA A 61 -12.06 4.39 -13.92
N LYS A 62 -11.53 5.45 -13.27
CA LYS A 62 -12.25 6.69 -13.00
C LYS A 62 -12.61 7.43 -14.29
N GLU A 63 -11.69 7.52 -15.25
CA GLU A 63 -11.95 8.11 -16.56
C GLU A 63 -13.08 7.38 -17.29
N MET A 64 -13.05 6.03 -17.33
CA MET A 64 -14.10 5.23 -17.93
C MET A 64 -15.47 5.47 -17.27
N LYS A 65 -15.52 5.54 -15.94
CA LYS A 65 -16.74 5.90 -15.20
C LYS A 65 -17.25 7.31 -15.56
N ALA A 66 -16.36 8.29 -15.66
CA ALA A 66 -16.72 9.65 -16.06
C ALA A 66 -17.31 9.72 -17.49
N ARG A 67 -16.96 8.76 -18.34
CA ARG A 67 -17.54 8.58 -19.69
C ARG A 67 -18.87 7.79 -19.70
N GLY A 68 -19.42 7.47 -18.51
CA GLY A 68 -20.69 6.77 -18.36
C GLY A 68 -20.61 5.24 -18.43
N LEU A 69 -19.41 4.65 -18.45
CA LEU A 69 -19.25 3.20 -18.43
C LEU A 69 -19.47 2.63 -17.02
N ASP A 70 -20.14 1.51 -16.94
CA ASP A 70 -20.43 0.81 -15.69
C ASP A 70 -19.22 -0.03 -15.25
N VAL A 71 -18.19 0.62 -14.72
CA VAL A 71 -16.94 -0.01 -14.29
C VAL A 71 -17.04 -0.45 -12.83
N VAL A 72 -16.77 -1.74 -12.57
CA VAL A 72 -16.57 -2.28 -11.22
C VAL A 72 -15.08 -2.22 -10.89
N GLY A 73 -14.72 -1.54 -9.78
CA GLY A 73 -13.32 -1.38 -9.35
C GLY A 73 -12.99 -2.19 -8.12
N PHE A 74 -11.93 -3.01 -8.22
CA PHE A 74 -11.31 -3.73 -7.10
C PHE A 74 -9.90 -3.20 -6.77
N GLY A 75 -9.52 -2.03 -7.33
CA GLY A 75 -8.20 -1.44 -7.14
C GLY A 75 -8.05 -0.67 -5.83
N ALA A 76 -9.16 -0.26 -5.19
CA ALA A 76 -9.13 0.64 -4.04
C ALA A 76 -8.28 0.11 -2.89
N GLY A 77 -7.37 0.96 -2.41
CA GLY A 77 -6.54 0.69 -1.23
C GLY A 77 -7.08 1.39 0.03
N GLU A 78 -8.38 1.61 0.14
CA GLU A 78 -9.02 2.31 1.25
C GLU A 78 -10.38 1.70 1.62
N PRO A 79 -10.78 1.76 2.90
CA PRO A 79 -12.11 1.38 3.33
C PRO A 79 -13.19 2.19 2.60
N ASP A 80 -14.29 1.57 2.25
CA ASP A 80 -15.48 2.19 1.67
C ASP A 80 -16.48 2.68 2.73
N PHE A 81 -16.02 2.79 3.96
CA PHE A 81 -16.77 3.31 5.10
C PHE A 81 -16.42 4.77 5.35
N ASP A 82 -17.37 5.51 5.88
CA ASP A 82 -17.10 6.84 6.41
C ASP A 82 -16.26 6.77 7.69
N THR A 83 -15.42 7.78 7.90
CA THR A 83 -14.79 8.01 9.19
C THR A 83 -15.84 8.07 10.30
N PRO A 84 -15.70 7.34 11.42
CA PRO A 84 -16.65 7.33 12.53
C PRO A 84 -17.10 8.72 12.98
N GLU A 85 -18.37 8.86 13.34
CA GLU A 85 -18.98 10.17 13.62
C GLU A 85 -18.30 10.90 14.78
N HIS A 86 -17.95 10.20 15.86
CA HIS A 86 -17.26 10.81 17.00
C HIS A 86 -15.90 11.41 16.61
N ILE A 87 -15.18 10.80 15.64
CA ILE A 87 -13.93 11.28 15.10
C ILE A 87 -14.15 12.55 14.26
N ARG A 88 -15.18 12.53 13.38
CA ARG A 88 -15.54 13.69 12.56
C ARG A 88 -15.99 14.87 13.44
N ASN A 89 -16.72 14.61 14.52
CA ASN A 89 -17.17 15.63 15.45
C ASN A 89 -16.00 16.22 16.24
N ALA A 90 -15.02 15.44 16.64
CA ALA A 90 -13.80 15.94 17.27
C ALA A 90 -13.01 16.91 16.36
N ALA A 91 -12.98 16.64 15.05
CA ALA A 91 -12.37 17.56 14.09
C ALA A 91 -13.15 18.87 13.96
N LYS A 92 -14.49 18.83 13.93
CA LYS A 92 -15.36 20.02 13.89
C LYS A 92 -15.15 20.87 15.16
N ASP A 93 -15.17 20.22 16.33
CA ASP A 93 -14.88 20.90 17.62
C ASP A 93 -13.50 21.56 17.62
N ALA A 94 -12.48 20.89 17.12
CA ALA A 94 -11.14 21.47 17.01
C ALA A 94 -11.10 22.71 16.09
N LEU A 95 -11.86 22.73 15.00
CA LEU A 95 -12.03 23.89 14.12
C LEU A 95 -12.74 25.03 14.85
N ASP A 96 -13.86 24.74 15.52
CA ASP A 96 -14.67 25.73 16.25
C ASP A 96 -13.88 26.37 17.40
N ARG A 97 -12.98 25.60 18.03
CA ARG A 97 -12.06 26.07 19.09
C ARG A 97 -10.81 26.77 18.55
N GLY A 98 -10.66 26.91 17.23
CA GLY A 98 -9.53 27.59 16.62
C GLY A 98 -8.19 26.86 16.76
N MET A 99 -8.19 25.50 16.86
CA MET A 99 -6.97 24.66 16.94
C MET A 99 -6.29 24.53 15.56
N THR A 100 -5.97 25.67 14.93
CA THR A 100 -5.50 25.75 13.53
C THR A 100 -4.05 26.20 13.40
N ARG A 101 -3.29 26.23 14.51
CA ARG A 101 -1.90 26.71 14.54
C ARG A 101 -0.93 25.54 14.48
N TYR A 102 0.36 25.86 14.29
CA TYR A 102 1.43 24.88 14.36
C TYR A 102 1.44 24.10 15.69
N THR A 103 1.73 22.82 15.58
CA THR A 103 2.03 21.94 16.71
C THR A 103 3.52 21.56 16.67
N PRO A 104 4.07 20.88 17.69
CA PRO A 104 5.42 20.32 17.58
C PRO A 104 5.56 19.44 16.33
N ALA A 105 6.72 19.47 15.68
CA ALA A 105 6.99 18.73 14.44
C ALA A 105 6.67 17.22 14.57
N SER A 106 6.98 16.60 15.72
CA SER A 106 6.68 15.18 15.99
C SER A 106 5.23 14.91 16.42
N GLY A 107 4.34 15.90 16.35
CA GLY A 107 2.94 15.81 16.78
C GLY A 107 2.67 16.31 18.19
N MET A 108 1.39 16.57 18.48
CA MET A 108 0.95 17.06 19.80
C MET A 108 1.13 15.98 20.87
N LEU A 109 1.43 16.46 22.11
CA LEU A 109 1.75 15.59 23.23
C LEU A 109 0.58 14.66 23.59
N GLU A 110 -0.63 15.16 23.55
CA GLU A 110 -1.86 14.41 23.85
C GLU A 110 -2.02 13.20 22.92
N LEU A 111 -1.82 13.41 21.62
CA LEU A 111 -1.89 12.32 20.64
C LEU A 111 -0.75 11.31 20.86
N LYS A 112 0.47 11.78 21.15
CA LYS A 112 1.60 10.87 21.42
C LYS A 112 1.38 10.03 22.67
N LYS A 113 0.77 10.59 23.71
CA LYS A 113 0.36 9.84 24.92
C LYS A 113 -0.72 8.79 24.57
N ALA A 114 -1.71 9.15 23.76
CA ALA A 114 -2.74 8.21 23.31
C ALA A 114 -2.16 7.06 22.48
N VAL A 115 -1.18 7.33 21.61
CA VAL A 115 -0.42 6.31 20.88
C VAL A 115 0.33 5.38 21.83
N CYS A 116 1.02 5.92 22.85
CA CYS A 116 1.71 5.09 23.85
C CYS A 116 0.74 4.19 24.62
N GLU A 117 -0.42 4.71 25.00
CA GLU A 117 -1.45 3.94 25.69
C GLU A 117 -2.04 2.84 24.80
N LYS A 118 -2.31 3.15 23.52
CA LYS A 118 -2.73 2.17 22.52
C LYS A 118 -1.72 1.04 22.38
N LEU A 119 -0.43 1.36 22.20
CA LEU A 119 0.63 0.38 22.06
C LEU A 119 0.78 -0.50 23.30
N ARG A 120 0.60 0.07 24.49
CA ARG A 120 0.61 -0.68 25.75
C ARG A 120 -0.58 -1.64 25.84
N ARG A 121 -1.79 -1.16 25.54
CA ARG A 121 -3.06 -1.90 25.65
C ARG A 121 -3.14 -3.04 24.63
N ASP A 122 -2.82 -2.76 23.37
CA ASP A 122 -3.11 -3.66 22.25
C ASP A 122 -1.90 -4.52 21.86
N ASN A 123 -0.69 -4.01 22.00
CA ASN A 123 0.54 -4.66 21.53
C ASN A 123 1.49 -5.07 22.67
N GLY A 124 1.18 -4.73 23.93
CA GLY A 124 2.08 -5.00 25.08
C GLY A 124 3.38 -4.21 25.04
N LEU A 125 3.42 -3.10 24.30
CA LEU A 125 4.62 -2.29 24.07
C LEU A 125 4.61 -1.02 24.90
N SER A 126 5.65 -0.80 25.68
CA SER A 126 5.82 0.42 26.47
C SER A 126 6.80 1.38 25.79
N TYR A 127 6.31 2.54 25.38
CA TYR A 127 7.08 3.65 24.82
C TYR A 127 6.81 4.94 25.61
N GLN A 128 7.76 5.88 25.53
CA GLN A 128 7.57 7.24 26.00
C GLN A 128 7.12 8.16 24.87
N PRO A 129 6.38 9.25 25.14
CA PRO A 129 5.93 10.16 24.08
C PRO A 129 7.05 10.71 23.18
N GLN A 130 8.29 10.80 23.68
CA GLN A 130 9.45 11.24 22.92
C GLN A 130 9.93 10.21 21.87
N GLN A 131 9.50 8.96 22.01
CA GLN A 131 9.77 7.85 21.08
C GLN A 131 8.71 7.75 19.97
N ILE A 132 7.67 8.61 20.01
CA ILE A 132 6.60 8.65 19.02
C ILE A 132 6.80 9.84 18.09
N VAL A 133 6.72 9.58 16.77
CA VAL A 133 6.69 10.62 15.74
C VAL A 133 5.41 10.47 14.94
N VAL A 134 4.54 11.45 15.01
CA VAL A 134 3.31 11.52 14.18
C VAL A 134 3.68 12.16 12.84
N SER A 135 3.22 11.54 11.75
CA SER A 135 3.56 11.94 10.38
C SER A 135 2.30 12.04 9.49
N ASN A 136 2.46 12.58 8.27
CA ASN A 136 1.37 12.74 7.30
C ASN A 136 0.95 11.40 6.65
N GLY A 137 0.46 10.47 7.47
CA GLY A 137 0.12 9.09 7.14
C GLY A 137 1.31 8.14 7.26
N ALA A 138 1.03 6.83 7.36
CA ALA A 138 2.05 5.79 7.51
C ALA A 138 3.10 5.78 6.37
N LYS A 139 2.70 6.16 5.14
CA LYS A 139 3.67 6.31 4.03
C LYS A 139 4.74 7.37 4.33
N HIS A 140 4.36 8.48 4.96
CA HIS A 140 5.31 9.52 5.38
C HIS A 140 6.16 9.04 6.57
N SER A 141 5.58 8.25 7.48
CA SER A 141 6.34 7.57 8.54
C SER A 141 7.43 6.66 7.97
N LEU A 142 7.09 5.83 6.96
CA LEU A 142 8.06 4.99 6.22
C LEU A 142 9.14 5.82 5.53
N PHE A 143 8.73 6.89 4.84
CA PHE A 143 9.68 7.81 4.18
C PHE A 143 10.68 8.39 5.19
N ASN A 144 10.21 8.93 6.31
CA ASN A 144 11.06 9.47 7.35
C ASN A 144 11.99 8.39 7.95
N THR A 145 11.48 7.17 8.10
CA THR A 145 12.24 6.03 8.62
C THR A 145 13.42 5.71 7.71
N PHE A 146 13.20 5.52 6.41
CA PHE A 146 14.29 5.22 5.49
C PHE A 146 15.27 6.37 5.33
N GLN A 147 14.79 7.63 5.31
CA GLN A 147 15.68 8.81 5.30
C GLN A 147 16.56 8.93 6.55
N ALA A 148 16.09 8.43 7.69
CA ALA A 148 16.83 8.49 8.94
C ALA A 148 17.82 7.31 9.14
N LEU A 149 17.63 6.21 8.39
CA LEU A 149 18.34 4.95 8.63
C LEU A 149 19.32 4.55 7.54
N LEU A 150 19.11 5.00 6.28
CA LEU A 150 19.87 4.52 5.13
C LEU A 150 20.85 5.54 4.61
N ASP A 151 22.07 5.07 4.38
CA ASP A 151 23.08 5.72 3.58
C ASP A 151 23.06 5.19 2.14
N GLU A 152 23.82 5.83 1.23
CA GLU A 152 23.91 5.43 -0.18
C GLU A 152 24.51 4.01 -0.30
N GLY A 153 23.72 3.11 -0.90
CA GLY A 153 24.11 1.73 -1.14
C GLY A 153 23.75 0.75 -0.03
N ASP A 154 23.16 1.20 1.07
CA ASP A 154 22.62 0.30 2.09
C ASP A 154 21.50 -0.55 1.51
N GLU A 155 21.54 -1.85 1.80
CA GLU A 155 20.55 -2.80 1.30
C GLU A 155 19.40 -3.00 2.29
N VAL A 156 18.17 -3.07 1.75
CA VAL A 156 16.97 -3.36 2.52
C VAL A 156 16.27 -4.58 1.94
N ILE A 157 16.13 -5.64 2.75
CA ILE A 157 15.36 -6.83 2.35
C ILE A 157 13.87 -6.48 2.33
N VAL A 158 13.24 -6.68 1.16
CA VAL A 158 11.81 -6.44 0.93
C VAL A 158 11.14 -7.75 0.53
N PRO A 159 10.44 -8.44 1.47
CA PRO A 159 9.70 -9.66 1.18
C PRO A 159 8.58 -9.41 0.15
N GLY A 160 8.61 -10.17 -0.96
CA GLY A 160 7.58 -10.14 -1.99
C GLY A 160 6.59 -11.30 -1.85
N PRO A 161 5.35 -11.10 -2.32
CA PRO A 161 4.77 -9.88 -2.88
C PRO A 161 4.70 -8.72 -1.88
N TYR A 162 5.12 -7.54 -2.30
CA TYR A 162 5.30 -6.37 -1.44
C TYR A 162 4.39 -5.21 -1.87
N TRP A 163 4.06 -4.31 -0.96
CA TRP A 163 3.42 -3.04 -1.33
C TRP A 163 4.37 -2.20 -2.20
N VAL A 164 3.87 -1.76 -3.34
CA VAL A 164 4.62 -1.08 -4.42
C VAL A 164 5.50 0.09 -3.94
N SER A 165 5.21 0.68 -2.79
CA SER A 165 5.97 1.83 -2.30
C SER A 165 7.22 1.48 -1.52
N TYR A 166 7.40 0.25 -1.02
CA TYR A 166 8.60 -0.07 -0.23
C TYR A 166 9.89 0.06 -1.05
N PRO A 167 10.04 -0.56 -2.23
CA PRO A 167 11.24 -0.39 -3.03
C PRO A 167 11.51 1.07 -3.39
N GLU A 168 10.48 1.80 -3.78
CA GLU A 168 10.60 3.21 -4.17
C GLU A 168 11.07 4.09 -3.01
N LEU A 169 10.56 3.87 -1.80
CA LEU A 169 10.97 4.62 -0.60
C LEU A 169 12.43 4.33 -0.21
N VAL A 170 12.89 3.10 -0.39
CA VAL A 170 14.30 2.71 -0.20
C VAL A 170 15.19 3.44 -1.23
N VAL A 171 14.83 3.41 -2.51
CA VAL A 171 15.55 4.14 -3.59
C VAL A 171 15.56 5.65 -3.33
N MET A 172 14.45 6.22 -2.87
CA MET A 172 14.38 7.65 -2.52
C MET A 172 15.32 8.03 -1.38
N ALA A 173 15.65 7.10 -0.50
CA ALA A 173 16.61 7.30 0.59
C ALA A 173 18.08 7.03 0.18
N GLY A 174 18.32 6.58 -1.06
CA GLY A 174 19.67 6.22 -1.55
C GLY A 174 20.02 4.74 -1.33
N GLY A 175 19.13 3.97 -0.71
CA GLY A 175 19.33 2.53 -0.48
C GLY A 175 19.02 1.68 -1.71
N VAL A 176 19.32 0.39 -1.58
CA VAL A 176 19.11 -0.65 -2.59
C VAL A 176 18.06 -1.65 -2.09
N PRO A 177 16.87 -1.73 -2.71
CA PRO A 177 15.88 -2.73 -2.33
C PRO A 177 16.28 -4.12 -2.83
N VAL A 178 16.47 -5.06 -1.91
CA VAL A 178 16.72 -6.49 -2.18
C VAL A 178 15.40 -7.23 -2.07
N THR A 179 14.71 -7.43 -3.20
CA THR A 179 13.42 -8.10 -3.23
C THR A 179 13.59 -9.62 -3.23
N VAL A 180 12.97 -10.30 -2.27
CA VAL A 180 12.99 -11.77 -2.14
C VAL A 180 11.57 -12.28 -2.28
N GLN A 181 11.31 -13.09 -3.32
CA GLN A 181 9.97 -13.58 -3.61
C GLN A 181 9.60 -14.79 -2.76
N ALA A 182 8.50 -14.67 -2.05
CA ALA A 182 7.87 -15.78 -1.35
C ALA A 182 6.85 -16.50 -2.25
N GLN A 183 6.68 -17.80 -2.01
CA GLN A 183 5.79 -18.64 -2.80
C GLN A 183 4.41 -18.76 -2.16
N GLU A 184 3.37 -19.00 -2.98
CA GLU A 184 1.98 -19.17 -2.52
C GLU A 184 1.83 -20.37 -1.58
N GLU A 185 2.61 -21.43 -1.78
CA GLU A 185 2.63 -22.63 -0.94
C GLU A 185 2.95 -22.29 0.52
N ASN A 186 3.85 -21.33 0.75
CA ASN A 186 4.20 -20.79 2.07
C ASN A 186 3.35 -19.57 2.46
N ASN A 187 2.15 -19.43 1.88
CA ASN A 187 1.28 -18.28 2.12
C ASN A 187 1.99 -16.93 1.87
N PHE A 188 2.83 -16.86 0.83
CA PHE A 188 3.61 -15.67 0.47
C PHE A 188 4.45 -15.12 1.64
N LYS A 189 4.96 -16.00 2.50
CA LYS A 189 5.87 -15.66 3.59
C LYS A 189 7.25 -16.21 3.30
N LEU A 190 8.29 -15.42 3.58
CA LEU A 190 9.65 -15.90 3.47
C LEU A 190 9.98 -16.90 4.58
N SER A 191 10.65 -17.97 4.21
CA SER A 191 11.28 -18.84 5.20
C SER A 191 12.51 -18.16 5.82
N PRO A 192 12.91 -18.55 7.05
CA PRO A 192 14.14 -18.05 7.66
C PRO A 192 15.37 -18.23 6.75
N SER A 193 15.47 -19.36 6.04
CA SER A 193 16.60 -19.64 5.12
C SER A 193 16.63 -18.70 3.90
N GLN A 194 15.47 -18.27 3.39
CA GLN A 194 15.42 -17.29 2.30
C GLN A 194 15.87 -15.90 2.77
N ILE A 195 15.54 -15.51 3.99
CA ILE A 195 15.99 -14.25 4.58
C ILE A 195 17.50 -14.30 4.83
N GLU A 196 18.00 -15.39 5.43
CA GLU A 196 19.42 -15.61 5.70
C GLU A 196 20.27 -15.52 4.40
N ALA A 197 19.79 -16.15 3.33
CA ALA A 197 20.45 -16.13 2.01
C ALA A 197 20.47 -14.75 1.34
N ALA A 198 19.60 -13.83 1.74
CA ALA A 198 19.52 -12.48 1.21
C ALA A 198 20.40 -11.47 1.99
N VAL A 199 20.93 -11.86 3.14
CA VAL A 199 21.79 -10.99 3.96
C VAL A 199 23.18 -10.88 3.35
N THR A 200 23.68 -9.66 3.24
CA THR A 200 25.06 -9.31 2.84
C THR A 200 25.67 -8.35 3.86
N ASP A 201 26.94 -8.01 3.70
CA ASP A 201 27.63 -7.01 4.54
C ASP A 201 27.03 -5.59 4.41
N ARG A 202 26.21 -5.35 3.38
CA ARG A 202 25.49 -4.08 3.16
C ARG A 202 24.06 -4.10 3.63
N THR A 203 23.54 -5.24 4.06
CA THR A 203 22.16 -5.34 4.51
C THR A 203 21.98 -4.58 5.81
N ARG A 204 21.15 -3.53 5.76
CA ARG A 204 20.87 -2.64 6.89
C ARG A 204 19.56 -2.95 7.58
N ALA A 205 18.53 -3.30 6.81
CA ALA A 205 17.19 -3.47 7.34
C ALA A 205 16.39 -4.55 6.60
N ILE A 206 15.33 -5.02 7.25
CA ILE A 206 14.26 -5.82 6.66
C ILE A 206 12.92 -5.13 6.86
N VAL A 207 12.06 -5.12 5.84
CA VAL A 207 10.67 -4.66 5.93
C VAL A 207 9.76 -5.83 6.29
N LEU A 208 8.93 -5.67 7.30
CA LEU A 208 7.83 -6.58 7.61
C LEU A 208 6.51 -5.83 7.49
N ASN A 209 5.54 -6.42 6.80
CA ASN A 209 4.19 -5.89 6.73
C ASN A 209 3.20 -7.00 7.12
N SER A 210 2.61 -6.88 8.28
CA SER A 210 1.68 -7.88 8.83
C SER A 210 0.56 -7.18 9.61
N PRO A 211 -0.71 -7.40 9.21
CA PRO A 211 -1.20 -8.08 8.00
C PRO A 211 -0.71 -7.44 6.70
N ASN A 212 -0.53 -8.25 5.66
CA ASN A 212 0.19 -7.84 4.45
C ASN A 212 -0.72 -7.22 3.38
N ASN A 213 -0.20 -6.23 2.68
CA ASN A 213 -0.65 -5.77 1.37
C ASN A 213 0.44 -6.16 0.34
N PRO A 214 0.14 -7.02 -0.66
CA PRO A 214 -1.18 -7.26 -1.29
C PRO A 214 -1.91 -8.55 -0.89
N ASN A 215 -1.29 -9.47 -0.14
CA ASN A 215 -1.78 -10.85 -0.05
C ASN A 215 -2.69 -11.15 1.17
N GLY A 216 -2.74 -10.26 2.16
CA GLY A 216 -3.59 -10.40 3.34
C GLY A 216 -3.15 -11.48 4.33
N PHE A 217 -1.97 -12.06 4.21
CA PHE A 217 -1.46 -13.02 5.19
C PHE A 217 -0.90 -12.34 6.43
N VAL A 218 -0.92 -13.08 7.54
CA VAL A 218 -0.49 -12.61 8.86
C VAL A 218 0.62 -13.52 9.36
N TYR A 219 1.72 -12.95 9.81
CA TYR A 219 2.80 -13.71 10.45
C TYR A 219 2.37 -14.19 11.84
N THR A 220 2.68 -15.44 12.15
CA THR A 220 2.52 -15.99 13.50
C THR A 220 3.65 -15.53 14.43
N ARG A 221 3.45 -15.68 15.74
CA ARG A 221 4.49 -15.39 16.75
C ARG A 221 5.79 -16.13 16.50
N ASP A 222 5.71 -17.43 16.14
CA ASP A 222 6.89 -18.28 15.91
C ASP A 222 7.64 -17.87 14.64
N GLU A 223 6.91 -17.52 13.56
CA GLU A 223 7.51 -16.99 12.33
C GLU A 223 8.23 -15.68 12.60
N LEU A 224 7.60 -14.76 13.34
CA LEU A 224 8.22 -13.48 13.71
C LEU A 224 9.43 -13.68 14.62
N LYS A 225 9.38 -14.66 15.55
CA LYS A 225 10.53 -15.01 16.38
C LYS A 225 11.71 -15.47 15.53
N ALA A 226 11.49 -16.37 14.58
CA ALA A 226 12.54 -16.85 13.68
C ALA A 226 13.17 -15.73 12.84
N ILE A 227 12.34 -14.78 12.35
CA ILE A 227 12.83 -13.57 11.65
C ILE A 227 13.62 -12.68 12.62
N GLY A 228 13.12 -12.49 13.84
CA GLY A 228 13.78 -11.71 14.87
C GLY A 228 15.15 -12.27 15.24
N ASP A 229 15.27 -13.59 15.38
CA ASP A 229 16.54 -14.25 15.65
C ASP A 229 17.60 -14.00 14.54
N ILE A 230 17.18 -13.92 13.27
CA ILE A 230 18.05 -13.54 12.15
C ILE A 230 18.45 -12.06 12.27
N ALA A 231 17.47 -11.19 12.52
CA ALA A 231 17.74 -9.75 12.65
C ALA A 231 18.73 -9.45 13.79
N ILE A 232 18.65 -10.20 14.89
CA ILE A 232 19.61 -10.10 16.01
C ILE A 232 21.00 -10.55 15.58
N ARG A 233 21.12 -11.73 14.94
CA ARG A 233 22.42 -12.28 14.53
C ARG A 233 23.18 -11.39 13.55
N HIS A 234 22.45 -10.73 12.65
CA HIS A 234 23.03 -9.90 11.58
C HIS A 234 22.93 -8.41 11.84
N ASP A 235 22.55 -8.01 13.07
CA ASP A 235 22.36 -6.60 13.48
C ASP A 235 21.46 -5.80 12.53
N LEU A 236 20.39 -6.42 12.04
CA LEU A 236 19.43 -5.79 11.13
C LEU A 236 18.42 -4.94 11.89
N ILE A 237 18.05 -3.84 11.29
CA ILE A 237 16.90 -3.03 11.70
C ILE A 237 15.63 -3.65 11.13
N ILE A 238 14.55 -3.67 11.91
CA ILE A 238 13.25 -4.16 11.47
C ILE A 238 12.32 -2.96 11.28
N VAL A 239 11.85 -2.76 10.06
CA VAL A 239 10.81 -1.77 9.73
C VAL A 239 9.48 -2.52 9.67
N SER A 240 8.70 -2.45 10.77
CA SER A 240 7.45 -3.19 10.95
C SER A 240 6.25 -2.32 10.62
N ASP A 241 5.67 -2.50 9.43
CA ASP A 241 4.44 -1.82 9.00
C ASP A 241 3.22 -2.63 9.46
N GLU A 242 2.54 -2.11 10.50
CA GLU A 242 1.43 -2.75 11.18
C GLU A 242 0.09 -2.03 10.92
N ILE A 243 -0.01 -1.29 9.81
CA ILE A 243 -1.16 -0.44 9.48
C ILE A 243 -2.50 -1.19 9.41
N TYR A 244 -2.48 -2.51 9.22
CA TYR A 244 -3.66 -3.37 9.14
C TYR A 244 -3.90 -4.18 10.41
N GLU A 245 -3.26 -3.90 11.54
CA GLU A 245 -3.25 -4.74 12.75
C GLU A 245 -4.65 -5.15 13.26
N TYR A 246 -5.66 -4.28 13.14
CA TYR A 246 -7.04 -4.59 13.55
C TYR A 246 -7.85 -5.38 12.52
N LEU A 247 -7.36 -5.45 11.29
CA LEU A 247 -8.06 -6.15 10.21
C LEU A 247 -7.53 -7.57 10.13
N VAL A 248 -7.97 -8.43 11.04
CA VAL A 248 -7.62 -9.84 11.15
C VAL A 248 -8.87 -10.71 11.24
N TYR A 249 -8.81 -11.93 10.70
CA TYR A 249 -9.96 -12.81 10.50
C TYR A 249 -9.63 -14.25 10.88
N ASP A 250 -10.68 -15.08 11.07
CA ASP A 250 -10.59 -16.52 11.34
C ASP A 250 -9.69 -16.86 12.53
N GLY A 251 -9.76 -16.06 13.61
CA GLY A 251 -8.97 -16.28 14.82
C GLY A 251 -7.47 -15.98 14.66
N ALA A 252 -7.04 -15.35 13.56
CA ALA A 252 -5.68 -14.86 13.47
C ALA A 252 -5.46 -13.69 14.44
N GLU A 253 -4.27 -13.64 15.02
CA GLU A 253 -3.87 -12.57 15.92
C GLU A 253 -2.73 -11.78 15.31
N HIS A 254 -2.83 -10.45 15.40
CA HIS A 254 -1.69 -9.60 15.10
C HIS A 254 -0.69 -9.62 16.26
N VAL A 255 0.57 -9.87 15.94
CA VAL A 255 1.68 -9.78 16.89
C VAL A 255 2.68 -8.77 16.36
N SER A 256 3.01 -7.76 17.15
CA SER A 256 4.12 -6.86 16.85
C SER A 256 5.44 -7.58 17.16
N ILE A 257 6.37 -7.63 16.21
CA ILE A 257 7.68 -8.24 16.43
C ILE A 257 8.46 -7.55 17.56
N ALA A 258 8.25 -6.25 17.75
CA ALA A 258 8.83 -5.48 18.84
C ALA A 258 8.43 -5.99 20.24
N SER A 259 7.29 -6.71 20.34
CA SER A 259 6.80 -7.23 21.63
C SER A 259 7.45 -8.55 22.05
N LEU A 260 8.23 -9.19 21.17
CA LEU A 260 8.78 -10.52 21.44
C LEU A 260 9.96 -10.51 22.40
N SER A 261 10.77 -9.47 22.39
CA SER A 261 11.85 -9.27 23.37
C SER A 261 12.27 -7.80 23.48
N PRO A 262 12.93 -7.39 24.56
CA PRO A 262 13.52 -6.06 24.68
C PRO A 262 14.54 -5.76 23.57
N GLU A 263 15.32 -6.74 23.15
CA GLU A 263 16.32 -6.60 22.11
C GLU A 263 15.68 -6.35 20.75
N LEU A 264 14.59 -7.05 20.42
CA LEU A 264 13.81 -6.82 19.19
C LEU A 264 13.14 -5.45 19.22
N LYS A 265 12.66 -4.99 20.38
CA LYS A 265 12.10 -3.65 20.52
C LYS A 265 13.11 -2.56 20.18
N GLU A 266 14.36 -2.69 20.63
CA GLU A 266 15.41 -1.69 20.41
C GLU A 266 15.95 -1.66 18.97
N ARG A 267 15.60 -2.63 18.13
CA ARG A 267 15.95 -2.68 16.70
C ARG A 267 14.74 -2.57 15.77
N THR A 268 13.53 -2.36 16.32
CA THR A 268 12.30 -2.26 15.52
C THR A 268 11.78 -0.83 15.48
N ILE A 269 11.44 -0.38 14.28
CA ILE A 269 10.62 0.80 14.05
C ILE A 269 9.20 0.30 13.73
N VAL A 270 8.27 0.47 14.67
CA VAL A 270 6.85 0.16 14.48
C VAL A 270 6.21 1.31 13.72
N ILE A 271 5.54 1.01 12.63
CA ILE A 271 4.82 1.97 11.78
C ILE A 271 3.34 1.60 11.80
N ASN A 272 2.51 2.60 12.09
CA ASN A 272 1.07 2.43 12.13
C ASN A 272 0.34 3.75 11.82
N GLY A 273 -0.99 3.78 11.91
CA GLY A 273 -1.76 4.99 11.66
C GLY A 273 -3.27 4.79 11.63
N MET A 274 -3.99 5.85 11.29
CA MET A 274 -5.45 5.90 11.38
C MET A 274 -6.13 5.46 10.09
N SER A 275 -5.40 5.37 8.99
CA SER A 275 -5.95 5.26 7.64
C SER A 275 -6.89 4.08 7.44
N LYS A 276 -6.59 2.90 8.04
CA LYS A 276 -7.29 1.64 7.74
C LYS A 276 -8.32 1.28 8.80
N ALA A 277 -7.88 1.23 10.05
CA ALA A 277 -8.74 0.88 11.17
C ALA A 277 -9.90 1.86 11.38
N TYR A 278 -9.70 3.12 11.07
CA TYR A 278 -10.68 4.18 11.34
C TYR A 278 -11.25 4.85 10.07
N ALA A 279 -11.04 4.24 8.89
CA ALA A 279 -11.46 4.81 7.60
C ALA A 279 -11.03 6.29 7.44
N MET A 280 -9.75 6.56 7.73
CA MET A 280 -9.18 7.92 7.77
C MET A 280 -8.07 8.12 6.72
N THR A 281 -8.21 7.55 5.52
CA THR A 281 -7.17 7.65 4.49
C THR A 281 -6.87 9.08 4.08
N GLY A 282 -7.90 9.90 3.90
CA GLY A 282 -7.81 11.31 3.50
C GLY A 282 -7.32 12.24 4.61
N TRP A 283 -7.36 11.85 5.88
CA TRP A 283 -6.92 12.66 7.03
C TRP A 283 -5.40 12.74 7.17
N ARG A 284 -4.67 11.81 6.57
CA ARG A 284 -3.22 11.76 6.52
C ARG A 284 -2.56 11.75 7.91
N ILE A 285 -2.93 10.83 8.79
CA ILE A 285 -2.27 10.62 10.09
C ILE A 285 -1.73 9.19 10.18
N GLY A 286 -0.42 9.10 10.42
CA GLY A 286 0.31 7.90 10.80
C GLY A 286 1.32 8.23 11.88
N TYR A 287 1.98 7.24 12.41
CA TYR A 287 3.02 7.42 13.42
C TYR A 287 4.07 6.31 13.38
N THR A 288 5.22 6.60 13.97
CA THR A 288 6.23 5.62 14.32
C THR A 288 6.38 5.54 15.83
N ALA A 289 6.71 4.33 16.33
CA ALA A 289 7.27 4.13 17.67
C ALA A 289 8.63 3.43 17.50
N SER A 290 9.70 4.03 18.07
CA SER A 290 11.08 3.60 17.80
C SER A 290 12.01 3.96 18.96
N PRO A 291 13.27 3.46 18.96
CA PRO A 291 14.29 3.95 19.88
C PRO A 291 14.44 5.47 19.82
N LEU A 292 14.74 6.09 20.99
CA LEU A 292 14.71 7.55 21.13
C LEU A 292 15.62 8.29 20.14
N HIS A 293 16.80 7.76 19.85
CA HIS A 293 17.73 8.39 18.91
C HIS A 293 17.19 8.42 17.49
N VAL A 294 16.50 7.35 17.05
CA VAL A 294 15.84 7.26 15.74
C VAL A 294 14.65 8.23 15.68
N ALA A 295 13.82 8.27 16.72
CA ALA A 295 12.70 9.22 16.81
C ALA A 295 13.16 10.69 16.74
N LYS A 296 14.31 11.03 17.36
CA LYS A 296 14.92 12.36 17.25
C LYS A 296 15.38 12.66 15.82
N ALA A 297 16.06 11.72 15.17
CA ALA A 297 16.52 11.88 13.77
C ALA A 297 15.33 12.10 12.82
N MET A 298 14.29 11.28 12.92
CA MET A 298 13.06 11.44 12.11
C MET A 298 12.35 12.77 12.40
N THR A 299 12.29 13.21 13.67
CA THR A 299 11.70 14.51 14.05
C THR A 299 12.46 15.66 13.41
N ASN A 300 13.79 15.64 13.46
CA ASN A 300 14.63 16.67 12.84
C ASN A 300 14.39 16.71 11.32
N PHE A 301 14.41 15.56 10.66
CA PHE A 301 14.17 15.46 9.23
C PHE A 301 12.76 15.98 8.87
N GLN A 302 11.72 15.55 9.59
CA GLN A 302 10.34 16.00 9.37
C GLN A 302 10.18 17.50 9.59
N SER A 303 10.89 18.09 10.56
CA SER A 303 10.81 19.54 10.85
C SER A 303 11.23 20.41 9.65
N HIS A 304 12.13 19.90 8.80
CA HIS A 304 12.62 20.59 7.60
C HIS A 304 11.93 20.15 6.30
N SER A 305 11.16 19.08 6.32
CA SER A 305 10.41 18.60 5.14
C SER A 305 8.97 19.12 5.12
N THR A 306 8.15 18.69 6.08
CA THR A 306 6.72 19.00 6.13
C THR A 306 6.28 19.78 7.35
N SER A 307 7.17 20.03 8.33
CA SER A 307 6.83 20.55 9.65
C SER A 307 5.90 19.56 10.41
N ASN A 308 4.92 20.04 11.18
CA ASN A 308 3.96 19.17 11.87
C ASN A 308 2.88 18.64 10.92
N PRO A 309 2.27 17.47 11.23
CA PRO A 309 1.03 17.04 10.59
C PRO A 309 -0.13 18.02 10.84
N ASN A 310 -1.17 17.93 10.00
CA ASN A 310 -2.37 18.75 10.14
C ASN A 310 -2.93 18.72 11.56
N SER A 311 -3.08 19.90 12.19
CA SER A 311 -3.50 20.00 13.60
C SER A 311 -4.90 19.46 13.84
N ILE A 312 -5.85 19.74 12.95
CA ILE A 312 -7.24 19.25 13.07
C ILE A 312 -7.28 17.73 12.96
N ALA A 313 -6.51 17.17 12.02
CA ALA A 313 -6.43 15.73 11.85
C ALA A 313 -5.79 15.02 13.08
N GLN A 314 -4.87 15.69 13.79
CA GLN A 314 -4.31 15.16 15.03
C GLN A 314 -5.38 15.08 16.15
N TRP A 315 -6.27 16.06 16.27
CA TRP A 315 -7.41 16.00 17.22
C TRP A 315 -8.39 14.89 16.88
N ALA A 316 -8.68 14.70 15.59
CA ALA A 316 -9.47 13.57 15.10
C ALA A 316 -8.81 12.22 15.43
N ALA A 317 -7.49 12.11 15.23
CA ALA A 317 -6.73 10.90 15.56
C ALA A 317 -6.70 10.61 17.07
N LEU A 318 -6.62 11.63 17.90
CA LEU A 318 -6.76 11.49 19.35
C LEU A 318 -8.12 10.90 19.73
N ALA A 319 -9.22 11.41 19.13
CA ALA A 319 -10.56 10.87 19.35
C ALA A 319 -10.69 9.42 18.84
N ALA A 320 -10.03 9.08 17.73
CA ALA A 320 -10.00 7.72 17.22
C ALA A 320 -9.38 6.72 18.20
N LEU A 321 -8.25 7.08 18.83
CA LEU A 321 -7.53 6.20 19.76
C LEU A 321 -8.18 6.13 21.15
N SER A 322 -8.94 7.15 21.53
CA SER A 322 -9.55 7.27 22.87
C SER A 322 -11.05 6.98 22.89
N GLY A 323 -11.67 6.88 21.73
CA GLY A 323 -13.11 6.69 21.58
C GLY A 323 -13.55 5.22 21.56
N PRO A 324 -14.85 4.98 21.33
CA PRO A 324 -15.41 3.63 21.19
C PRO A 324 -14.92 2.93 19.92
N ASP A 325 -14.86 1.61 20.00
CA ASP A 325 -14.36 0.75 18.89
C ASP A 325 -15.48 -0.02 18.15
N ASP A 326 -16.75 0.21 18.50
CA ASP A 326 -17.90 -0.52 17.93
C ASP A 326 -17.95 -0.42 16.40
N GLN A 327 -17.70 0.77 15.84
CA GLN A 327 -17.70 0.95 14.39
C GLN A 327 -16.53 0.24 13.73
N LEU A 328 -15.36 0.18 14.37
CA LEU A 328 -14.23 -0.61 13.91
C LEU A 328 -14.57 -2.11 13.88
N LYS A 329 -15.18 -2.63 14.96
CA LYS A 329 -15.60 -4.04 15.03
C LYS A 329 -16.64 -4.38 13.96
N ASN A 330 -17.60 -3.50 13.73
CA ASN A 330 -18.63 -3.68 12.69
C ASN A 330 -17.99 -3.67 11.27
N MET A 331 -17.04 -2.78 11.02
CA MET A 331 -16.30 -2.72 9.75
C MET A 331 -15.49 -4.00 9.53
N VAL A 332 -14.81 -4.51 10.55
CA VAL A 332 -14.04 -5.77 10.47
C VAL A 332 -14.95 -6.95 10.18
N ALA A 333 -16.11 -7.04 10.84
CA ALA A 333 -17.09 -8.10 10.60
C ALA A 333 -17.65 -8.05 9.16
N GLU A 334 -17.91 -6.86 8.64
CA GLU A 334 -18.37 -6.71 7.25
C GLU A 334 -17.28 -7.06 6.24
N PHE A 335 -16.02 -6.66 6.50
CA PHE A 335 -14.89 -7.09 5.66
C PHE A 335 -14.72 -8.60 5.67
N ASP A 336 -14.88 -9.28 6.81
CA ASP A 336 -14.81 -10.75 6.86
C ASP A 336 -15.92 -11.41 6.03
N ARG A 337 -17.14 -10.90 6.08
CA ARG A 337 -18.26 -11.36 5.26
C ARG A 337 -17.96 -11.23 3.76
N ARG A 338 -17.45 -10.08 3.35
CA ARG A 338 -17.06 -9.79 1.96
C ARG A 338 -15.89 -10.64 1.50
N ARG A 339 -14.88 -10.80 2.35
CA ARG A 339 -13.72 -11.66 2.12
C ARG A 339 -14.14 -13.10 1.80
N ARG A 340 -14.97 -13.69 2.66
CA ARG A 340 -15.47 -15.06 2.47
C ARG A 340 -16.19 -15.22 1.14
N ARG A 341 -17.07 -14.27 0.82
CA ARG A 341 -17.81 -14.29 -0.44
C ARG A 341 -16.91 -14.13 -1.66
N MET A 342 -15.96 -13.21 -1.62
CA MET A 342 -15.00 -13.01 -2.71
C MET A 342 -14.15 -14.25 -2.96
N VAL A 343 -13.61 -14.89 -1.91
CA VAL A 343 -12.83 -16.12 -2.00
C VAL A 343 -13.65 -17.27 -2.60
N GLU A 344 -14.87 -17.46 -2.14
CA GLU A 344 -15.81 -18.46 -2.68
C GLU A 344 -16.03 -18.27 -4.19
N LEU A 345 -16.34 -17.04 -4.59
CA LEU A 345 -16.61 -16.71 -5.99
C LEU A 345 -15.38 -16.91 -6.89
N ILE A 346 -14.19 -16.49 -6.46
CA ILE A 346 -12.94 -16.66 -7.21
C ILE A 346 -12.66 -18.14 -7.42
N ASN A 347 -12.70 -18.95 -6.34
CA ASN A 347 -12.39 -20.38 -6.40
C ASN A 347 -13.44 -21.21 -7.16
N GLY A 348 -14.60 -20.62 -7.47
CA GLY A 348 -15.61 -21.19 -8.35
C GLY A 348 -15.42 -20.87 -9.84
N ILE A 349 -14.34 -20.15 -10.24
CA ILE A 349 -14.07 -19.82 -11.64
C ILE A 349 -12.96 -20.72 -12.17
N PRO A 350 -13.21 -21.54 -13.23
CA PRO A 350 -12.18 -22.39 -13.82
C PRO A 350 -10.93 -21.59 -14.27
N GLY A 351 -9.75 -22.06 -13.91
CA GLY A 351 -8.48 -21.42 -14.24
C GLY A 351 -8.04 -20.30 -13.29
N LEU A 352 -8.88 -19.95 -12.29
CA LEU A 352 -8.57 -18.99 -11.25
C LEU A 352 -8.58 -19.65 -9.87
N SER A 353 -7.79 -19.13 -8.93
CA SER A 353 -7.79 -19.57 -7.54
C SER A 353 -7.29 -18.47 -6.62
N CYS A 354 -7.55 -18.59 -5.33
CA CYS A 354 -6.91 -17.79 -4.28
C CYS A 354 -6.94 -18.53 -2.96
N LYS A 355 -5.95 -18.27 -2.10
CA LYS A 355 -5.99 -18.67 -0.70
C LYS A 355 -6.80 -17.65 0.11
N PRO A 356 -7.55 -18.07 1.15
CA PRO A 356 -8.25 -17.17 2.05
C PRO A 356 -7.24 -16.28 2.81
N PRO A 357 -7.25 -14.96 2.65
CA PRO A 357 -6.41 -14.07 3.45
C PRO A 357 -6.84 -14.07 4.91
N LYS A 358 -5.91 -13.87 5.83
CA LYS A 358 -6.16 -13.80 7.26
C LYS A 358 -6.20 -12.37 7.82
N GLY A 359 -5.93 -11.38 6.97
CA GLY A 359 -5.94 -9.97 7.36
C GLY A 359 -6.02 -9.01 6.19
N ALA A 360 -5.95 -7.70 6.48
CA ALA A 360 -6.13 -6.60 5.54
C ALA A 360 -7.51 -6.64 4.84
N PHE A 361 -7.62 -6.16 3.62
CA PHE A 361 -8.84 -6.25 2.80
C PHE A 361 -8.53 -6.55 1.32
N TYR A 362 -7.55 -7.42 1.10
CA TYR A 362 -7.09 -7.81 -0.24
C TYR A 362 -7.07 -9.32 -0.43
N VAL A 363 -7.26 -9.72 -1.69
CA VAL A 363 -7.05 -11.09 -2.17
C VAL A 363 -6.07 -11.05 -3.33
N MET A 364 -5.10 -11.95 -3.35
CA MET A 364 -4.27 -12.24 -4.51
C MET A 364 -4.90 -13.39 -5.29
N MET A 365 -5.48 -13.07 -6.44
CA MET A 365 -6.08 -14.04 -7.35
C MET A 365 -5.02 -14.57 -8.31
N ASN A 366 -4.78 -15.88 -8.26
CA ASN A 366 -3.89 -16.60 -9.16
C ASN A 366 -4.56 -16.73 -10.53
N ILE A 367 -3.89 -16.26 -11.57
CA ILE A 367 -4.36 -16.27 -12.96
C ILE A 367 -3.57 -17.25 -13.84
N SER A 368 -2.70 -18.08 -13.26
CA SER A 368 -1.80 -18.97 -14.00
C SER A 368 -2.53 -19.91 -14.96
N GLY A 369 -3.75 -20.35 -14.62
CA GLY A 369 -4.56 -21.22 -15.47
C GLY A 369 -5.16 -20.52 -16.70
N LEU A 370 -5.02 -19.19 -16.82
CA LEU A 370 -5.48 -18.41 -17.97
C LEU A 370 -4.33 -17.84 -18.80
N ILE A 371 -3.08 -17.94 -18.32
CA ILE A 371 -1.90 -17.49 -19.08
C ILE A 371 -1.73 -18.36 -20.33
N GLY A 372 -1.53 -17.71 -21.47
CA GLY A 372 -1.43 -18.34 -22.80
C GLY A 372 -2.75 -18.37 -23.56
N LYS A 373 -3.90 -18.30 -22.87
CA LYS A 373 -5.22 -18.18 -23.51
C LYS A 373 -5.40 -16.82 -24.16
N LYS A 374 -6.31 -16.71 -25.12
CA LYS A 374 -6.50 -15.53 -25.97
C LYS A 374 -7.93 -15.01 -25.91
N LEU A 375 -8.10 -13.70 -25.91
CA LEU A 375 -9.35 -13.01 -26.20
C LEU A 375 -9.24 -12.36 -27.59
N ASP A 376 -10.08 -12.76 -28.53
CA ASP A 376 -10.06 -12.24 -29.90
C ASP A 376 -8.65 -12.24 -30.55
N GLY A 377 -7.88 -13.29 -30.28
CA GLY A 377 -6.51 -13.45 -30.76
C GLY A 377 -5.42 -12.76 -29.94
N VAL A 378 -5.77 -11.95 -28.93
CA VAL A 378 -4.82 -11.27 -28.04
C VAL A 378 -4.51 -12.15 -26.82
N PRO A 379 -3.24 -12.55 -26.59
CA PRO A 379 -2.91 -13.49 -25.52
C PRO A 379 -2.84 -12.83 -24.15
N VAL A 380 -3.26 -13.56 -23.12
CA VAL A 380 -2.94 -13.26 -21.70
C VAL A 380 -1.51 -13.71 -21.43
N THR A 381 -0.57 -12.78 -21.36
CA THR A 381 0.86 -13.08 -21.16
C THR A 381 1.32 -12.94 -19.71
N GLY A 382 0.53 -12.27 -18.87
CA GLY A 382 0.80 -12.00 -17.46
C GLY A 382 -0.28 -11.09 -16.86
N SER A 383 -0.02 -10.55 -15.69
CA SER A 383 -0.98 -9.75 -14.95
C SER A 383 -1.39 -8.44 -15.63
N MET A 384 -0.47 -7.80 -16.37
CA MET A 384 -0.78 -6.56 -17.11
C MET A 384 -1.79 -6.82 -18.22
N SER A 385 -1.50 -7.74 -19.15
CA SER A 385 -2.40 -8.08 -20.26
C SER A 385 -3.75 -8.61 -19.76
N PHE A 386 -3.75 -9.42 -18.68
CA PHE A 386 -4.99 -9.83 -18.02
C PHE A 386 -5.82 -8.63 -17.56
N THR A 387 -5.19 -7.69 -16.85
CA THR A 387 -5.87 -6.49 -16.32
C THR A 387 -6.43 -5.60 -17.43
N GLU A 388 -5.66 -5.37 -18.48
CA GLU A 388 -6.07 -4.53 -19.62
C GLU A 388 -7.24 -5.17 -20.39
N LEU A 389 -7.12 -6.44 -20.77
CA LEU A 389 -8.18 -7.17 -21.46
C LEU A 389 -9.47 -7.25 -20.63
N LEU A 390 -9.36 -7.50 -19.32
CA LEU A 390 -10.52 -7.55 -18.43
C LEU A 390 -11.19 -6.17 -18.30
N LEU A 391 -10.42 -5.10 -18.15
CA LEU A 391 -10.94 -3.74 -18.03
C LEU A 391 -11.66 -3.31 -19.33
N GLU A 392 -11.06 -3.58 -20.47
CA GLU A 392 -11.60 -3.15 -21.76
C GLU A 392 -12.83 -3.97 -22.20
N SER A 393 -12.81 -5.30 -22.00
CA SER A 393 -13.88 -6.17 -22.46
C SER A 393 -15.05 -6.29 -21.49
N LYS A 394 -14.79 -6.23 -20.18
CA LYS A 394 -15.79 -6.50 -19.13
C LYS A 394 -15.95 -5.37 -18.09
N GLN A 395 -15.24 -4.27 -18.26
CA GLN A 395 -15.31 -3.11 -17.36
C GLN A 395 -15.06 -3.49 -15.88
N VAL A 396 -14.07 -4.35 -15.63
CA VAL A 396 -13.62 -4.69 -14.28
C VAL A 396 -12.16 -4.26 -14.10
N ALA A 397 -11.90 -3.40 -13.13
CA ALA A 397 -10.56 -2.93 -12.80
C ALA A 397 -9.98 -3.72 -11.62
N VAL A 398 -8.86 -4.41 -11.83
CA VAL A 398 -8.06 -5.10 -10.81
C VAL A 398 -6.65 -4.52 -10.84
N VAL A 399 -5.80 -4.84 -9.85
CA VAL A 399 -4.41 -4.35 -9.84
C VAL A 399 -3.47 -5.46 -10.31
N PRO A 400 -2.64 -5.22 -11.35
CA PRO A 400 -1.73 -6.23 -11.86
C PRO A 400 -0.66 -6.58 -10.82
N GLY A 401 -0.41 -7.87 -10.67
CA GLY A 401 0.51 -8.40 -9.67
C GLY A 401 1.98 -8.10 -9.93
N ILE A 402 2.35 -7.79 -11.18
CA ILE A 402 3.72 -7.40 -11.54
C ILE A 402 4.21 -6.21 -10.70
N GLY A 403 3.33 -5.26 -10.36
CA GLY A 403 3.66 -4.13 -9.50
C GLY A 403 4.01 -4.53 -8.05
N PHE A 404 3.64 -5.74 -7.63
CA PHE A 404 3.97 -6.33 -6.34
C PHE A 404 5.09 -7.39 -6.44
N GLY A 405 5.71 -7.53 -7.63
CA GLY A 405 6.67 -8.59 -7.94
C GLY A 405 6.05 -9.96 -8.19
N ALA A 406 4.75 -10.08 -8.52
CA ALA A 406 4.02 -11.34 -8.63
C ALA A 406 3.15 -11.41 -9.91
N ASP A 407 3.77 -11.53 -11.07
CA ASP A 407 3.12 -11.38 -12.39
C ASP A 407 2.07 -12.49 -12.74
N ARG A 408 2.03 -13.57 -11.96
CA ARG A 408 1.00 -14.62 -12.13
C ARG A 408 -0.27 -14.37 -11.30
N TYR A 409 -0.38 -13.19 -10.70
CA TYR A 409 -1.47 -12.82 -9.81
C TYR A 409 -2.03 -11.44 -10.17
N VAL A 410 -3.27 -11.20 -9.75
CA VAL A 410 -3.84 -9.86 -9.68
C VAL A 410 -4.40 -9.64 -8.29
N ARG A 411 -4.29 -8.41 -7.77
CA ARG A 411 -4.86 -8.05 -6.47
C ARG A 411 -6.28 -7.51 -6.64
N LEU A 412 -7.20 -8.04 -5.84
CA LEU A 412 -8.55 -7.52 -5.67
C LEU A 412 -8.70 -7.01 -4.24
N SER A 413 -9.39 -5.86 -4.09
CA SER A 413 -9.80 -5.32 -2.80
C SER A 413 -11.26 -5.66 -2.53
N TYR A 414 -11.59 -6.18 -1.34
CA TYR A 414 -12.98 -6.33 -0.90
C TYR A 414 -13.47 -5.15 -0.04
N ALA A 415 -12.72 -4.03 -0.05
CA ALA A 415 -13.18 -2.74 0.46
C ALA A 415 -14.12 -2.07 -0.56
N THR A 416 -15.21 -2.73 -0.87
CA THR A 416 -16.34 -2.29 -1.73
C THR A 416 -17.59 -3.05 -1.32
N ASN A 417 -18.78 -2.58 -1.73
CA ASN A 417 -20.04 -3.24 -1.35
C ASN A 417 -20.18 -4.64 -1.96
N MET A 418 -21.05 -5.46 -1.37
CA MET A 418 -21.28 -6.85 -1.79
C MET A 418 -21.80 -6.96 -3.23
N GLU A 419 -22.65 -6.03 -3.66
CA GLU A 419 -23.17 -5.98 -5.03
C GLU A 419 -22.03 -5.85 -6.06
N ASN A 420 -21.08 -4.96 -5.81
CA ASN A 420 -19.91 -4.81 -6.66
C ASN A 420 -19.05 -6.08 -6.68
N ILE A 421 -18.89 -6.78 -5.53
CA ILE A 421 -18.16 -8.04 -5.46
C ILE A 421 -18.82 -9.08 -6.35
N GLU A 422 -20.11 -9.30 -6.19
CA GLU A 422 -20.86 -10.29 -6.97
C GLU A 422 -20.88 -9.97 -8.47
N LYS A 423 -21.17 -8.72 -8.82
CA LYS A 423 -21.19 -8.23 -10.20
C LYS A 423 -19.82 -8.34 -10.86
N GLY A 424 -18.77 -7.89 -10.17
CA GLY A 424 -17.41 -7.92 -10.71
C GLY A 424 -16.90 -9.34 -10.91
N LEU A 425 -17.15 -10.24 -9.95
CA LEU A 425 -16.74 -11.65 -10.07
C LEU A 425 -17.57 -12.41 -11.13
N ALA A 426 -18.84 -12.06 -11.34
CA ALA A 426 -19.63 -12.59 -12.46
C ALA A 426 -18.99 -12.20 -13.81
N ARG A 427 -18.58 -10.93 -13.96
CA ARG A 427 -17.89 -10.44 -15.16
C ARG A 427 -16.51 -11.09 -15.37
N ILE A 428 -15.76 -11.33 -14.28
CA ILE A 428 -14.49 -12.08 -14.36
C ILE A 428 -14.73 -13.51 -14.81
N ARG A 429 -15.80 -14.16 -14.35
CA ARG A 429 -16.21 -15.51 -14.82
C ARG A 429 -16.52 -15.52 -16.30
N GLU A 430 -17.30 -14.56 -16.79
CA GLU A 430 -17.60 -14.42 -18.22
C GLU A 430 -16.33 -14.17 -19.04
N PHE A 431 -15.41 -13.34 -18.54
CA PHE A 431 -14.11 -13.10 -19.16
C PHE A 431 -13.31 -14.40 -19.29
N ALA A 432 -13.15 -15.14 -18.18
CA ALA A 432 -12.42 -16.40 -18.17
C ALA A 432 -13.04 -17.44 -19.14
N ALA A 433 -14.37 -17.49 -19.24
CA ALA A 433 -15.08 -18.38 -20.15
C ALA A 433 -14.98 -17.97 -21.64
N SER A 434 -14.71 -16.69 -21.92
CA SER A 434 -14.54 -16.20 -23.31
C SER A 434 -13.13 -16.40 -23.87
N LEU A 435 -12.16 -16.76 -23.03
CA LEU A 435 -10.79 -17.02 -23.46
C LEU A 435 -10.68 -18.36 -24.19
N GLN A 436 -9.95 -18.37 -25.30
CA GLN A 436 -9.66 -19.53 -26.16
C GLN A 436 -8.21 -19.97 -25.97
N ASP A 437 -7.91 -21.22 -26.30
CA ASP A 437 -6.54 -21.76 -26.27
C ASP A 437 -5.64 -21.18 -27.37
#